data_5bc8e4457ec7d2699c2d7d3574ae3325
#
_entry.id   5bc8e4457ec7d2699c2d7d3574ae3325
#
_cell.length_a   1.000
_cell.length_b   1.000
_cell.length_c   1.000
_cell.angle_alpha   90.00
_cell.angle_beta   90.00
_cell.angle_gamma   90.00
#
_symmetry.space_group_name_H-M   'P 1'
#
loop_
_entity.id
_entity.type
_entity.pdbx_description
1 polymer ?
#
loop_
_entity_poly.entity_id
_entity_poly.type
_entity_poly.pdbx_seq_one_letter_code
_entity_poly.pdbx_strand_id
1 'polypeptide(L)'
;MFIAIKDFFSSLLLKELFKGLALTGRYLFARKITVLFPEEKTPLSPRFRGLHALRRYPNGEERCIACKLCEAVCPALAITIESEQREDGSRRTTRYDIDLTKCIFCGFCEEACPVDAIVETHVLEYHGEKRGDLYFTKDMLLAVGDRYEKQIAANREADAPYR
;
A
#
# COMPACT_ATOMS: atom_id res chain seq x y z
N MET A 1 -52.80 24.50 2.34
CA MET A 1 -52.65 25.99 2.23
C MET A 1 -51.76 26.53 3.37
N PHE A 2 -51.99 26.23 4.64
CA PHE A 2 -51.16 26.73 5.75
C PHE A 2 -49.67 26.29 5.71
N ILE A 3 -49.36 25.08 5.25
CA ILE A 3 -47.97 24.57 5.13
C ILE A 3 -47.21 25.40 4.11
N ALA A 4 -47.77 25.63 2.91
CA ALA A 4 -47.12 26.41 1.85
C ALA A 4 -46.84 27.88 2.25
N ILE A 5 -47.71 28.48 3.04
CA ILE A 5 -47.52 29.83 3.56
C ILE A 5 -46.40 29.87 4.60
N LYS A 6 -46.32 28.88 5.49
CA LYS A 6 -45.24 28.75 6.47
C LYS A 6 -43.87 28.52 5.78
N ASP A 7 -43.83 27.70 4.75
CA ASP A 7 -42.63 27.42 3.99
C ASP A 7 -42.16 28.65 3.20
N PHE A 8 -43.11 29.42 2.63
CA PHE A 8 -42.82 30.67 1.99
C PHE A 8 -42.17 31.70 2.94
N PHE A 9 -42.76 31.93 4.11
CA PHE A 9 -42.18 32.83 5.11
C PHE A 9 -40.87 32.30 5.70
N SER A 10 -40.71 30.99 5.85
CA SER A 10 -39.46 30.37 6.29
C SER A 10 -38.33 30.60 5.25
N SER A 11 -38.66 30.47 3.98
CA SER A 11 -37.74 30.73 2.87
C SER A 11 -37.37 32.23 2.75
N LEU A 12 -38.37 33.10 2.88
CA LEU A 12 -38.17 34.55 2.85
C LEU A 12 -37.25 35.03 4.00
N LEU A 13 -37.42 34.46 5.19
CA LEU A 13 -36.58 34.76 6.36
C LEU A 13 -35.23 34.06 6.36
N LEU A 14 -34.88 33.36 5.30
CA LEU A 14 -33.60 32.68 5.13
C LEU A 14 -33.21 31.76 6.32
N LYS A 15 -34.22 31.16 6.99
CA LYS A 15 -34.01 30.32 8.19
C LYS A 15 -33.03 29.16 7.92
N GLU A 16 -33.14 28.54 6.76
CA GLU A 16 -32.24 27.44 6.37
C GLU A 16 -30.79 27.92 6.15
N LEU A 17 -30.62 29.15 5.65
CA LEU A 17 -29.30 29.77 5.55
C LEU A 17 -28.67 29.99 6.92
N PHE A 18 -29.44 30.52 7.88
CA PHE A 18 -28.97 30.73 9.25
C PHE A 18 -28.67 29.40 9.97
N LYS A 19 -29.47 28.35 9.74
CA LYS A 19 -29.16 27.00 10.26
C LYS A 19 -27.84 26.47 9.66
N GLY A 20 -27.67 26.59 8.35
CA GLY A 20 -26.40 26.20 7.69
C GLY A 20 -25.19 26.97 8.24
N LEU A 21 -25.35 28.30 8.40
CA LEU A 21 -24.28 29.15 8.96
C LEU A 21 -23.98 28.79 10.43
N ALA A 22 -24.99 28.51 11.23
CA ALA A 22 -24.80 28.05 12.61
C ALA A 22 -24.08 26.68 12.67
N LEU A 23 -24.40 25.77 11.74
CA LEU A 23 -23.71 24.47 11.63
C LEU A 23 -22.22 24.66 11.29
N THR A 24 -21.92 25.44 10.27
CA THR A 24 -20.52 25.72 9.88
C THR A 24 -19.77 26.47 10.97
N GLY A 25 -20.41 27.44 11.61
CA GLY A 25 -19.88 28.17 12.77
C GLY A 25 -19.55 27.24 13.95
N ARG A 26 -20.40 26.26 14.23
CA ARG A 26 -20.11 25.23 15.24
C ARG A 26 -18.87 24.42 14.93
N TYR A 27 -18.71 24.02 13.66
CA TYR A 27 -17.51 23.25 13.23
C TYR A 27 -16.24 24.08 13.18
N LEU A 28 -16.32 25.41 13.05
CA LEU A 28 -15.17 26.30 13.16
C LEU A 28 -14.46 26.16 14.50
N PHE A 29 -15.21 25.97 15.58
CA PHE A 29 -14.69 25.83 16.95
C PHE A 29 -14.57 24.37 17.41
N ALA A 30 -15.00 23.40 16.61
CA ALA A 30 -14.87 21.98 16.91
C ALA A 30 -13.42 21.52 16.80
N ARG A 31 -13.06 20.44 17.52
CA ARG A 31 -11.75 19.79 17.36
C ARG A 31 -11.58 19.34 15.90
N LYS A 32 -10.47 19.72 15.30
CA LYS A 32 -10.10 19.29 13.95
C LYS A 32 -9.83 17.80 13.94
N ILE A 33 -10.36 17.09 12.94
CA ILE A 33 -10.13 15.66 12.70
C ILE A 33 -9.19 15.40 11.51
N THR A 34 -8.79 16.48 10.83
CA THR A 34 -7.85 16.42 9.70
C THR A 34 -6.44 16.16 10.21
N VAL A 35 -5.73 15.28 9.51
CA VAL A 35 -4.30 15.00 9.73
C VAL A 35 -3.47 15.98 8.90
N LEU A 36 -2.49 16.61 9.53
CA LEU A 36 -1.59 17.58 8.88
C LEU A 36 -0.41 16.84 8.24
N PHE A 37 -0.64 16.26 7.06
CA PHE A 37 0.44 15.67 6.28
C PHE A 37 1.35 16.79 5.71
N PRO A 38 2.70 16.66 5.71
CA PRO A 38 3.49 15.46 6.09
C PRO A 38 3.92 15.41 7.57
N GLU A 39 3.63 16.42 8.38
CA GLU A 39 4.05 16.52 9.79
C GLU A 39 3.43 15.40 10.64
N GLU A 40 2.15 15.11 10.36
CA GLU A 40 1.42 14.02 11.00
C GLU A 40 1.09 12.95 9.94
N LYS A 41 1.37 11.68 10.25
CA LYS A 41 1.04 10.54 9.39
C LYS A 41 -0.13 9.74 9.97
N THR A 42 -1.05 9.35 9.10
CA THR A 42 -2.14 8.45 9.47
C THR A 42 -1.56 7.07 9.81
N PRO A 43 -1.98 6.44 10.94
CA PRO A 43 -1.56 5.09 11.26
C PRO A 43 -2.06 4.11 10.18
N LEU A 44 -1.13 3.31 9.66
CA LEU A 44 -1.44 2.32 8.62
C LEU A 44 -1.76 0.97 9.26
N SER A 45 -2.66 0.21 8.62
CA SER A 45 -2.95 -1.17 9.00
C SER A 45 -1.72 -2.06 8.76
N PRO A 46 -1.48 -3.11 9.58
CA PRO A 46 -0.45 -4.11 9.31
C PRO A 46 -0.56 -4.75 7.91
N ARG A 47 -1.76 -4.77 7.34
CA ARG A 47 -2.06 -5.28 5.99
C ARG A 47 -2.09 -4.20 4.91
N PHE A 48 -1.47 -3.05 5.17
CA PHE A 48 -1.37 -2.00 4.15
C PHE A 48 -0.49 -2.46 3.00
N ARG A 49 -0.94 -2.21 1.78
CA ARG A 49 -0.31 -2.63 0.53
C ARG A 49 0.38 -1.45 -0.13
N GLY A 50 1.64 -1.22 0.25
CA GLY A 50 2.50 -0.21 -0.36
C GLY A 50 3.60 -0.82 -1.22
N LEU A 51 4.76 -0.17 -1.27
CA LEU A 51 5.88 -0.59 -2.10
C LEU A 51 6.32 -2.03 -1.80
N HIS A 52 6.58 -2.80 -2.84
CA HIS A 52 7.05 -4.17 -2.73
C HIS A 52 8.48 -4.25 -2.20
N ALA A 53 8.76 -5.32 -1.47
CA ALA A 53 10.09 -5.63 -0.97
C ALA A 53 10.40 -7.13 -1.12
N LEU A 54 11.65 -7.46 -1.41
CA LEU A 54 12.16 -8.82 -1.32
C LEU A 54 12.92 -9.01 -0.01
N ARG A 55 12.60 -10.07 0.70
CA ARG A 55 13.17 -10.38 2.03
C ARG A 55 14.34 -11.33 1.95
N ARG A 56 15.22 -11.22 2.95
CA ARG A 56 16.31 -12.18 3.20
C ARG A 56 16.06 -12.99 4.47
N TYR A 57 16.74 -14.11 4.58
CA TYR A 57 16.87 -14.82 5.84
C TYR A 57 17.87 -14.10 6.76
N PRO A 58 17.87 -14.38 8.08
CA PRO A 58 18.85 -13.79 9.01
C PRO A 58 20.32 -14.06 8.66
N ASN A 59 20.60 -15.12 7.90
CA ASN A 59 21.91 -15.45 7.38
C ASN A 59 22.32 -14.58 6.16
N GLY A 60 21.45 -13.66 5.70
CA GLY A 60 21.68 -12.80 4.54
C GLY A 60 21.29 -13.41 3.20
N GLU A 61 20.91 -14.69 3.14
CA GLU A 61 20.47 -15.34 1.90
C GLU A 61 19.08 -14.87 1.48
N GLU A 62 18.86 -14.77 0.17
CA GLU A 62 17.54 -14.42 -0.37
C GLU A 62 16.53 -15.51 -0.09
N ARG A 63 15.32 -15.12 0.36
CA ARG A 63 14.23 -16.08 0.60
C ARG A 63 13.65 -16.64 -0.70
N CYS A 64 13.73 -15.88 -1.81
CA CYS A 64 13.11 -16.26 -3.07
C CYS A 64 13.74 -17.54 -3.65
N ILE A 65 12.89 -18.55 -3.87
CA ILE A 65 13.24 -19.86 -4.46
C ILE A 65 12.92 -19.95 -5.96
N ALA A 66 12.60 -18.82 -6.58
CA ALA A 66 12.27 -18.74 -8.01
C ALA A 66 11.13 -19.68 -8.47
N CYS A 67 10.11 -19.87 -7.64
CA CYS A 67 8.96 -20.73 -7.97
C CYS A 67 8.00 -20.12 -9.01
N LYS A 68 8.12 -18.80 -9.29
CA LYS A 68 7.32 -18.02 -10.26
C LYS A 68 5.81 -17.95 -9.96
N LEU A 69 5.33 -18.36 -8.78
CA LEU A 69 3.92 -18.26 -8.43
C LEU A 69 3.42 -16.82 -8.42
N CYS A 70 4.21 -15.88 -7.90
CA CYS A 70 3.86 -14.46 -7.87
C CYS A 70 3.76 -13.84 -9.27
N GLU A 71 4.57 -14.29 -10.24
CA GLU A 71 4.47 -13.91 -11.66
C GLU A 71 3.17 -14.46 -12.26
N ALA A 72 2.87 -15.73 -12.01
CA ALA A 72 1.70 -16.41 -12.58
C ALA A 72 0.36 -15.87 -12.04
N VAL A 73 0.31 -15.46 -10.76
CA VAL A 73 -0.92 -14.97 -10.11
C VAL A 73 -1.16 -13.48 -10.37
N CYS A 74 -0.17 -12.75 -10.91
CA CYS A 74 -0.26 -11.30 -11.09
C CYS A 74 -1.31 -10.91 -12.15
N PRO A 75 -2.43 -10.29 -11.79
CA PRO A 75 -3.49 -9.94 -12.76
C PRO A 75 -3.06 -8.84 -13.73
N ALA A 76 -2.11 -8.01 -13.34
CA ALA A 76 -1.58 -6.92 -14.15
C ALA A 76 -0.34 -7.30 -14.98
N LEU A 77 0.15 -8.56 -14.86
CA LEU A 77 1.38 -9.02 -15.51
C LEU A 77 2.56 -8.07 -15.30
N ALA A 78 2.65 -7.55 -14.06
CA ALA A 78 3.63 -6.54 -13.68
C ALA A 78 4.97 -7.14 -13.24
N ILE A 79 5.03 -8.45 -12.95
CA ILE A 79 6.19 -9.15 -12.42
C ILE A 79 6.84 -9.96 -13.53
N THR A 80 8.17 -9.88 -13.63
CA THR A 80 8.97 -10.68 -14.57
C THR A 80 10.09 -11.38 -13.81
N ILE A 81 10.18 -12.71 -13.92
CA ILE A 81 11.15 -13.52 -13.19
C ILE A 81 11.94 -14.39 -14.16
N GLU A 82 13.27 -14.28 -14.09
CA GLU A 82 14.19 -15.24 -14.70
C GLU A 82 14.92 -15.99 -13.59
N SER A 83 15.19 -17.27 -13.82
CA SER A 83 15.79 -18.14 -12.81
C SER A 83 16.84 -19.05 -13.43
N GLU A 84 17.85 -19.38 -12.63
CA GLU A 84 18.87 -20.37 -12.98
C GLU A 84 18.97 -21.45 -11.89
N GLN A 85 19.56 -22.57 -12.26
CA GLN A 85 19.89 -23.64 -11.32
C GLN A 85 21.31 -23.42 -10.81
N ARG A 86 21.50 -23.48 -9.49
CA ARG A 86 22.81 -23.44 -8.84
C ARG A 86 23.46 -24.81 -8.86
N GLU A 87 24.75 -24.86 -8.53
CA GLU A 87 25.53 -26.09 -8.42
C GLU A 87 24.96 -27.07 -7.40
N ASP A 88 24.32 -26.56 -6.32
CA ASP A 88 23.65 -27.33 -5.29
C ASP A 88 22.29 -27.90 -5.71
N GLY A 89 21.88 -27.68 -6.95
CA GLY A 89 20.56 -28.09 -7.48
C GLY A 89 19.39 -27.18 -7.11
N SER A 90 19.60 -26.20 -6.24
CA SER A 90 18.56 -25.21 -5.90
C SER A 90 18.31 -24.22 -7.03
N ARG A 91 17.11 -23.63 -7.09
CA ARG A 91 16.81 -22.52 -8.01
C ARG A 91 16.96 -21.19 -7.32
N ARG A 92 17.47 -20.20 -8.06
CA ARG A 92 17.53 -18.79 -7.64
C ARG A 92 17.12 -17.88 -8.79
N THR A 93 16.65 -16.69 -8.44
CA THR A 93 16.32 -15.66 -9.43
C THR A 93 17.60 -14.98 -9.90
N THR A 94 17.81 -14.95 -11.20
CA THR A 94 18.79 -14.06 -11.84
C THR A 94 18.19 -12.67 -12.03
N ARG A 95 16.90 -12.62 -12.34
CA ARG A 95 16.14 -11.39 -12.53
C ARG A 95 14.81 -11.48 -11.79
N TYR A 96 14.44 -10.40 -11.14
CA TYR A 96 13.14 -10.23 -10.50
C TYR A 96 12.75 -8.75 -10.61
N ASP A 97 11.88 -8.44 -11.55
CA ASP A 97 11.50 -7.06 -11.82
C ASP A 97 9.99 -6.88 -11.61
N ILE A 98 9.64 -5.70 -11.09
CA ILE A 98 8.25 -5.27 -10.95
C ILE A 98 8.07 -3.92 -11.64
N ASP A 99 7.18 -3.87 -12.63
CA ASP A 99 6.73 -2.62 -13.24
C ASP A 99 5.61 -2.02 -12.37
N LEU A 100 5.98 -1.08 -11.49
CA LEU A 100 5.03 -0.42 -10.58
C LEU A 100 4.01 0.47 -11.31
N THR A 101 4.26 0.80 -12.58
CA THR A 101 3.27 1.54 -13.39
C THR A 101 2.12 0.66 -13.85
N LYS A 102 2.31 -0.67 -13.87
CA LYS A 102 1.26 -1.65 -14.15
C LYS A 102 0.64 -2.22 -12.88
N CYS A 103 1.42 -2.30 -11.81
CA CYS A 103 1.00 -2.91 -10.55
C CYS A 103 -0.22 -2.20 -9.98
N ILE A 104 -1.23 -2.99 -9.54
CA ILE A 104 -2.45 -2.49 -8.90
C ILE A 104 -2.46 -2.70 -7.38
N PHE A 105 -1.34 -3.12 -6.80
CA PHE A 105 -1.17 -3.35 -5.36
C PHE A 105 -2.25 -4.26 -4.75
N CYS A 106 -2.59 -5.34 -5.44
CA CYS A 106 -3.62 -6.29 -5.02
C CYS A 106 -3.17 -7.27 -3.93
N GLY A 107 -1.86 -7.42 -3.69
CA GLY A 107 -1.29 -8.32 -2.69
C GLY A 107 -1.24 -9.81 -3.06
N PHE A 108 -1.75 -10.22 -4.22
CA PHE A 108 -1.77 -11.64 -4.60
C PHE A 108 -0.37 -12.25 -4.71
N CYS A 109 0.63 -11.47 -5.08
CA CYS A 109 2.03 -11.93 -5.12
C CYS A 109 2.55 -12.29 -3.73
N GLU A 110 2.17 -11.52 -2.71
CA GLU A 110 2.51 -11.79 -1.31
C GLU A 110 1.77 -13.01 -0.77
N GLU A 111 0.48 -13.14 -1.08
CA GLU A 111 -0.34 -14.28 -0.65
C GLU A 111 0.10 -15.60 -1.29
N ALA A 112 0.51 -15.55 -2.57
CA ALA A 112 0.97 -16.75 -3.30
C ALA A 112 2.39 -17.19 -2.96
N CYS A 113 3.15 -16.41 -2.19
CA CYS A 113 4.55 -16.70 -1.90
C CYS A 113 4.70 -17.72 -0.76
N PRO A 114 5.20 -18.94 -1.02
CA PRO A 114 5.26 -20.00 -0.01
C PRO A 114 6.37 -19.76 1.04
N VAL A 115 7.27 -18.82 0.80
CA VAL A 115 8.46 -18.56 1.65
C VAL A 115 8.51 -17.12 2.18
N ASP A 116 7.43 -16.35 2.03
CA ASP A 116 7.38 -14.93 2.41
C ASP A 116 8.55 -14.10 1.84
N ALA A 117 8.93 -14.38 0.60
CA ALA A 117 10.04 -13.68 -0.04
C ALA A 117 9.64 -12.31 -0.57
N ILE A 118 8.45 -12.22 -1.24
CA ILE A 118 7.86 -10.96 -1.70
C ILE A 118 6.79 -10.53 -0.72
N VAL A 119 6.85 -9.27 -0.29
CA VAL A 119 5.89 -8.66 0.64
C VAL A 119 5.60 -7.23 0.22
N GLU A 120 4.44 -6.71 0.61
CA GLU A 120 4.10 -5.31 0.49
C GLU A 120 4.41 -4.59 1.81
N THR A 121 4.98 -3.39 1.72
CA THR A 121 5.44 -2.60 2.87
C THR A 121 4.49 -1.45 3.17
N HIS A 122 4.74 -0.72 4.25
CA HIS A 122 4.05 0.55 4.56
C HIS A 122 4.61 1.75 3.78
N VAL A 123 5.57 1.56 2.89
CA VAL A 123 6.17 2.64 2.11
C VAL A 123 5.19 3.07 1.02
N LEU A 124 4.71 4.30 1.12
CA LEU A 124 3.81 4.93 0.17
C LEU A 124 4.49 6.09 -0.58
N GLU A 125 5.51 6.68 0.03
CA GLU A 125 6.18 7.88 -0.44
C GLU A 125 7.32 7.51 -1.40
N TYR A 126 7.00 7.21 -2.64
CA TYR A 126 7.94 7.04 -3.74
C TYR A 126 7.34 7.62 -5.01
N HIS A 127 8.19 8.13 -5.88
CA HIS A 127 7.79 8.73 -7.15
C HIS A 127 8.88 8.56 -8.19
N GLY A 128 8.56 8.83 -9.43
CA GLY A 128 9.49 8.89 -10.55
C GLY A 128 9.04 9.96 -11.52
N GLU A 129 9.97 10.61 -12.20
CA GLU A 129 9.69 11.58 -13.25
C GLU A 129 9.40 10.91 -14.59
N LYS A 130 9.96 9.72 -14.78
CA LYS A 130 9.85 8.93 -16.02
C LYS A 130 9.34 7.54 -15.69
N ARG A 131 8.71 6.89 -16.67
CA ARG A 131 8.18 5.54 -16.52
C ARG A 131 9.22 4.51 -16.05
N GLY A 132 10.47 4.62 -16.52
CA GLY A 132 11.56 3.73 -16.14
C GLY A 132 11.95 3.82 -14.67
N ASP A 133 11.74 4.94 -14.02
CA ASP A 133 12.08 5.16 -12.62
C ASP A 133 11.22 4.30 -11.66
N LEU A 134 10.05 3.88 -12.12
CA LEU A 134 9.13 3.02 -11.39
C LEU A 134 9.24 1.54 -11.81
N TYR A 135 10.31 1.18 -12.50
CA TYR A 135 10.64 -0.19 -12.83
C TYR A 135 11.65 -0.72 -11.80
N PHE A 136 11.14 -1.42 -10.80
CA PHE A 136 11.94 -1.89 -9.68
C PHE A 136 12.59 -3.22 -10.00
N THR A 137 13.92 -3.21 -10.00
CA THR A 137 14.74 -4.40 -10.19
C THR A 137 14.92 -5.18 -8.90
N LYS A 138 15.42 -6.41 -9.00
CA LYS A 138 15.69 -7.30 -7.87
C LYS A 138 16.50 -6.62 -6.76
N ASP A 139 17.56 -5.91 -7.12
CA ASP A 139 18.46 -5.27 -6.16
C ASP A 139 17.76 -4.11 -5.41
N MET A 140 16.93 -3.35 -6.12
CA MET A 140 16.12 -2.29 -5.53
C MET A 140 15.11 -2.88 -4.53
N LEU A 141 14.43 -3.96 -4.90
CA LEU A 141 13.46 -4.64 -4.03
C LEU A 141 14.12 -5.26 -2.79
N LEU A 142 15.32 -5.82 -2.92
CA LEU A 142 16.10 -6.32 -1.79
C LEU A 142 16.57 -5.17 -0.88
N ALA A 143 17.01 -4.05 -1.46
CA ALA A 143 17.40 -2.88 -0.67
C ALA A 143 16.23 -2.29 0.15
N VAL A 144 15.01 -2.32 -0.40
CA VAL A 144 13.79 -1.97 0.34
C VAL A 144 13.55 -2.96 1.48
N GLY A 145 13.67 -4.27 1.21
CA GLY A 145 13.54 -5.32 2.22
C GLY A 145 14.54 -5.15 3.36
N ASP A 146 15.80 -5.00 3.05
CA ASP A 146 16.87 -4.82 4.04
C ASP A 146 16.65 -3.58 4.92
N ARG A 147 16.13 -2.49 4.34
CA ARG A 147 15.85 -1.24 5.06
C ARG A 147 14.67 -1.37 6.02
N TYR A 148 13.62 -2.06 5.63
CA TYR A 148 12.34 -2.09 6.35
C TYR A 148 12.04 -3.46 7.01
N GLU A 149 13.00 -4.40 7.06
CA GLU A 149 12.79 -5.76 7.57
C GLU A 149 12.18 -5.80 8.99
N LYS A 150 12.60 -4.91 9.88
CA LYS A 150 12.06 -4.84 11.25
C LYS A 150 10.55 -4.54 11.25
N GLN A 151 10.12 -3.58 10.41
CA GLN A 151 8.72 -3.21 10.28
C GLN A 151 7.92 -4.31 9.57
N ILE A 152 8.50 -4.90 8.53
CA ILE A 152 7.89 -6.02 7.79
C ILE A 152 7.66 -7.20 8.74
N ALA A 153 8.66 -7.58 9.56
CA ALA A 153 8.54 -8.68 10.50
C ALA A 153 7.43 -8.42 11.55
N ALA A 154 7.38 -7.20 12.11
CA ALA A 154 6.34 -6.82 13.06
C ALA A 154 4.93 -6.84 12.44
N ASN A 155 4.78 -6.35 11.20
CA ASN A 155 3.51 -6.40 10.48
C ASN A 155 3.07 -7.84 10.19
N ARG A 156 4.01 -8.71 9.81
CA ARG A 156 3.74 -10.15 9.56
C ARG A 156 3.31 -10.86 10.84
N GLU A 157 3.92 -10.56 11.96
CA GLU A 157 3.52 -11.10 13.26
C GLU A 157 2.13 -10.63 13.67
N ALA A 158 1.83 -9.34 13.50
CA ALA A 158 0.51 -8.78 13.78
C ALA A 158 -0.59 -9.34 12.87
N ASP A 159 -0.27 -9.71 11.62
CA ASP A 159 -1.21 -10.29 10.65
C ASP A 159 -1.35 -11.81 10.78
N ALA A 160 -0.46 -12.50 11.48
CA ALA A 160 -0.43 -13.96 11.59
C ALA A 160 -1.78 -14.62 11.98
N PRO A 161 -2.63 -14.05 12.87
CA PRO A 161 -3.93 -14.63 13.22
C PRO A 161 -4.94 -14.66 12.07
N TYR A 162 -4.68 -13.94 10.96
CA TYR A 162 -5.59 -13.76 9.82
C TYR A 162 -5.12 -14.45 8.53
N ARG A 163 -4.02 -15.21 8.59
CA ARG A 163 -3.40 -15.92 7.46
C ARG A 163 -3.57 -17.43 7.53
#